data_46132ce95d20e98780d90615ac733fc0
#
_entry.id   46132ce95d20e98780d90615ac733fc0
#
_cell.length_a   1.000
_cell.length_b   1.000
_cell.length_c   1.000
_cell.angle_alpha   90.00
_cell.angle_beta   90.00
_cell.angle_gamma   90.00
#
_symmetry.space_group_name_H-M   'P 1'
#
loop_
_entity.id
_entity.type
_entity.pdbx_description
1 polymer ?
#
loop_
_entity_poly.entity_id
_entity_poly.type
_entity_poly.pdbx_seq_one_letter_code
_entity_poly.pdbx_strand_id
1 'polypeptide(L)'
;RARDEAGTAAIAGDAAAEVYGLARLVTDIEDRPDNTTRFLVVGRKLFPPSGDDKTSLLLSSAQGEDAGALHRLLKPLAEHKVNMTRIESRPSRLRKWHYVFFVDVDGHADEKPVAQALARLKREAGLFRVLGSYPKAIL
;
A
#
# COMPACT_ATOMS: atom_id res chain seq x y z
N ARG A 1 -5.03 -17.83 27.77
CA ARG A 1 -5.57 -17.44 29.08
C ARG A 1 -7.08 -17.51 29.08
N ALA A 2 -7.81 -16.70 28.30
CA ALA A 2 -9.28 -16.70 28.30
C ALA A 2 -9.92 -18.08 28.10
N ARG A 3 -9.22 -19.05 27.50
CA ARG A 3 -9.68 -20.44 27.37
C ARG A 3 -9.50 -21.28 28.64
N ASP A 4 -8.42 -21.00 29.37
CA ASP A 4 -7.93 -21.94 30.40
C ASP A 4 -8.07 -21.35 31.82
N GLU A 5 -8.48 -20.10 31.97
CA GLU A 5 -8.56 -19.36 33.23
C GLU A 5 -9.96 -18.80 33.43
N ALA A 6 -10.68 -19.34 34.42
CA ALA A 6 -12.04 -18.90 34.74
C ALA A 6 -12.08 -17.41 35.11
N GLY A 7 -13.10 -16.70 34.63
CA GLY A 7 -13.29 -15.28 34.92
C GLY A 7 -12.45 -14.35 34.05
N THR A 8 -11.75 -14.85 33.02
CA THR A 8 -11.01 -14.06 32.05
C THR A 8 -11.77 -13.91 30.75
N ALA A 9 -11.61 -12.74 30.10
CA ALA A 9 -12.11 -12.46 28.77
C ALA A 9 -11.00 -11.86 27.91
N ALA A 10 -11.13 -11.96 26.58
CA ALA A 10 -10.20 -11.37 25.62
C ALA A 10 -10.96 -10.52 24.60
N ILE A 11 -10.38 -9.41 24.20
CA ILE A 11 -10.83 -8.62 23.04
C ILE A 11 -10.11 -9.18 21.83
N ALA A 12 -10.87 -9.68 20.85
CA ALA A 12 -10.32 -10.32 19.65
C ALA A 12 -11.35 -10.29 18.51
N GLY A 13 -10.90 -10.56 17.30
CA GLY A 13 -11.81 -10.75 16.16
C GLY A 13 -12.55 -12.09 16.19
N ASP A 14 -13.63 -12.20 15.45
CA ASP A 14 -14.52 -13.37 15.38
C ASP A 14 -13.79 -14.69 15.09
N ALA A 15 -12.84 -14.67 14.18
CA ALA A 15 -12.03 -15.84 13.83
C ALA A 15 -11.29 -16.43 15.04
N ALA A 16 -10.87 -15.62 16.00
CA ALA A 16 -10.22 -16.11 17.21
C ALA A 16 -11.19 -16.88 18.11
N ALA A 17 -12.45 -16.43 18.22
CA ALA A 17 -13.48 -17.17 18.98
C ALA A 17 -13.71 -18.56 18.38
N GLU A 18 -13.78 -18.67 17.07
CA GLU A 18 -13.95 -19.95 16.36
C GLU A 18 -12.73 -20.88 16.52
N VAL A 19 -11.53 -20.36 16.29
CA VAL A 19 -10.28 -21.15 16.39
C VAL A 19 -10.04 -21.70 17.80
N TYR A 20 -10.36 -20.91 18.83
CA TYR A 20 -10.13 -21.30 20.23
C TYR A 20 -11.36 -21.89 20.92
N GLY A 21 -12.51 -21.99 20.24
CA GLY A 21 -13.75 -22.53 20.78
C GLY A 21 -14.30 -21.72 21.95
N LEU A 22 -14.24 -20.40 21.88
CA LEU A 22 -14.69 -19.48 22.92
C LEU A 22 -16.06 -18.89 22.58
N ALA A 23 -16.87 -18.68 23.63
CA ALA A 23 -18.14 -17.97 23.49
C ALA A 23 -17.89 -16.46 23.27
N ARG A 24 -18.64 -15.85 22.36
CA ARG A 24 -18.69 -14.41 22.20
C ARG A 24 -19.62 -13.82 23.24
N LEU A 25 -19.10 -13.01 24.14
CA LEU A 25 -19.88 -12.37 25.20
C LEU A 25 -20.52 -11.07 24.72
N VAL A 26 -19.79 -10.27 23.94
CA VAL A 26 -20.21 -9.00 23.34
C VAL A 26 -19.61 -8.91 21.95
N THR A 27 -20.39 -8.45 20.97
CA THR A 27 -19.96 -8.21 19.59
C THR A 27 -19.97 -6.71 19.29
N ASP A 28 -19.29 -6.31 18.20
CA ASP A 28 -19.29 -4.95 17.67
C ASP A 28 -18.87 -3.90 18.71
N ILE A 29 -17.76 -4.19 19.41
CA ILE A 29 -17.22 -3.37 20.51
C ILE A 29 -16.17 -2.36 20.03
N GLU A 30 -15.92 -2.29 18.73
CA GLU A 30 -14.99 -1.33 18.14
C GLU A 30 -15.52 0.10 18.29
N ASP A 31 -14.64 1.03 18.66
CA ASP A 31 -14.97 2.48 18.76
C ASP A 31 -15.34 3.08 17.39
N ARG A 32 -14.89 2.47 16.29
CA ARG A 32 -15.14 2.91 14.92
C ARG A 32 -15.42 1.72 14.01
N PRO A 33 -16.60 1.66 13.38
CA PRO A 33 -16.99 0.55 12.50
C PRO A 33 -16.21 0.53 11.17
N ASP A 34 -15.49 1.61 10.84
CA ASP A 34 -14.67 1.76 9.63
C ASP A 34 -13.19 1.38 9.83
N ASN A 35 -12.85 0.74 10.96
CA ASN A 35 -11.49 0.28 11.22
C ASN A 35 -11.15 -0.90 10.29
N THR A 36 -10.46 -0.59 9.19
CA THR A 36 -10.09 -1.56 8.16
C THR A 36 -8.58 -1.79 8.14
N THR A 37 -8.16 -3.05 8.22
CA THR A 37 -6.77 -3.44 8.05
C THR A 37 -6.54 -3.96 6.63
N ARG A 38 -5.62 -3.31 5.91
CA ARG A 38 -5.23 -3.73 4.58
C ARG A 38 -4.11 -4.76 4.66
N PHE A 39 -4.33 -5.92 4.08
CA PHE A 39 -3.33 -6.97 3.89
C PHE A 39 -2.86 -6.99 2.43
N LEU A 40 -1.56 -7.21 2.21
CA LEU A 40 -0.97 -7.43 0.90
C LEU A 40 -0.56 -8.90 0.79
N VAL A 41 -1.02 -9.56 -0.27
CA VAL A 41 -0.55 -10.90 -0.63
C VAL A 41 0.72 -10.75 -1.46
N VAL A 42 1.85 -11.20 -0.92
CA VAL A 42 3.16 -11.12 -1.59
C VAL A 42 3.44 -12.43 -2.33
N GLY A 43 3.75 -12.34 -3.61
CA GLY A 43 4.03 -13.48 -4.46
C GLY A 43 5.02 -13.15 -5.57
N ARG A 44 5.46 -14.18 -6.32
CA ARG A 44 6.35 -14.03 -7.48
C ARG A 44 5.60 -14.00 -8.82
N LYS A 45 4.32 -14.33 -8.80
CA LYS A 45 3.48 -14.36 -10.01
C LYS A 45 3.05 -12.93 -10.36
N LEU A 46 3.26 -12.55 -11.61
CA LEU A 46 2.69 -11.33 -12.16
C LEU A 46 1.26 -11.62 -12.62
N PHE A 47 0.38 -10.64 -12.43
CA PHE A 47 -1.00 -10.71 -12.90
C PHE A 47 -1.13 -9.89 -14.20
N PRO A 48 -1.91 -10.36 -15.19
CA PRO A 48 -2.26 -9.54 -16.33
C PRO A 48 -3.23 -8.42 -15.92
N PRO A 49 -3.39 -7.37 -16.74
CA PRO A 49 -4.38 -6.33 -16.51
C PRO A 49 -5.79 -6.91 -16.33
N SER A 50 -6.49 -6.50 -15.28
CA SER A 50 -7.88 -6.91 -14.98
C SER A 50 -8.91 -5.86 -15.41
N GLY A 51 -8.47 -4.63 -15.67
CA GLY A 51 -9.31 -3.48 -15.99
C GLY A 51 -9.67 -2.61 -14.78
N ASP A 52 -9.47 -3.10 -13.56
CA ASP A 52 -9.56 -2.30 -12.32
C ASP A 52 -8.42 -2.66 -11.37
N ASP A 53 -7.24 -2.14 -11.69
CA ASP A 53 -5.98 -2.50 -11.07
C ASP A 53 -5.38 -1.35 -10.27
N LYS A 54 -4.43 -1.71 -9.42
CA LYS A 54 -3.47 -0.81 -8.76
C LYS A 54 -2.05 -1.22 -9.08
N THR A 55 -1.18 -0.23 -9.18
CA THR A 55 0.27 -0.44 -9.25
C THR A 55 0.94 0.19 -8.04
N SER A 56 1.72 -0.61 -7.32
CA SER A 56 2.54 -0.15 -6.19
C SER A 56 3.97 0.11 -6.63
N LEU A 57 4.50 1.24 -6.19
CA LEU A 57 5.80 1.77 -6.56
C LEU A 57 6.64 2.04 -5.32
N LEU A 58 7.96 1.93 -5.47
CA LEU A 58 8.95 2.46 -4.53
C LEU A 58 9.82 3.48 -5.25
N LEU A 59 9.81 4.71 -4.74
CA LEU A 59 10.45 5.86 -5.37
C LEU A 59 11.37 6.62 -4.40
N SER A 60 12.44 7.24 -4.90
CA SER A 60 13.12 8.33 -4.21
C SER A 60 13.54 9.43 -5.20
N SER A 61 13.72 10.66 -4.72
CA SER A 61 14.25 11.73 -5.54
C SER A 61 15.72 11.46 -5.89
N ALA A 62 16.13 11.82 -7.11
CA ALA A 62 17.54 11.81 -7.54
C ALA A 62 18.33 12.99 -6.97
N GLN A 63 17.68 14.13 -6.74
CA GLN A 63 18.29 15.42 -6.42
C GLN A 63 18.30 15.75 -4.92
N GLY A 64 18.09 14.77 -4.03
CA GLY A 64 18.04 15.04 -2.60
C GLY A 64 16.70 15.63 -2.13
N GLU A 65 16.74 16.45 -1.07
CA GLU A 65 15.55 16.99 -0.38
C GLU A 65 15.37 18.49 -0.64
N ASP A 66 15.69 18.97 -1.82
CA ASP A 66 15.44 20.37 -2.17
C ASP A 66 13.94 20.68 -2.30
N ALA A 67 13.61 21.97 -2.17
CA ALA A 67 12.22 22.40 -2.30
C ALA A 67 11.62 21.97 -3.66
N GLY A 68 10.47 21.30 -3.60
CA GLY A 68 9.78 20.80 -4.79
C GLY A 68 10.27 19.47 -5.35
N ALA A 69 11.26 18.79 -4.74
CA ALA A 69 11.78 17.49 -5.22
C ALA A 69 10.66 16.45 -5.39
N LEU A 70 9.79 16.30 -4.38
CA LEU A 70 8.65 15.39 -4.45
C LEU A 70 7.64 15.83 -5.53
N HIS A 71 7.38 17.12 -5.67
CA HIS A 71 6.46 17.62 -6.71
C HIS A 71 6.99 17.26 -8.11
N ARG A 72 8.27 17.49 -8.38
CA ARG A 72 8.89 17.13 -9.67
C ARG A 72 8.83 15.63 -9.91
N LEU A 73 9.12 14.83 -8.88
CA LEU A 73 9.06 13.37 -8.95
C LEU A 73 7.66 12.86 -9.30
N LEU A 74 6.59 13.46 -8.75
CA LEU A 74 5.20 12.99 -8.97
C LEU A 74 4.53 13.63 -10.20
N LYS A 75 5.12 14.70 -10.77
CA LYS A 75 4.56 15.42 -11.92
C LYS A 75 4.17 14.52 -13.11
N PRO A 76 4.96 13.48 -13.49
CA PRO A 76 4.60 12.58 -14.58
C PRO A 76 3.27 11.86 -14.38
N LEU A 77 2.86 11.56 -13.14
CA LEU A 77 1.56 10.95 -12.88
C LEU A 77 0.42 11.89 -13.30
N ALA A 78 0.49 13.16 -12.90
CA ALA A 78 -0.51 14.15 -13.24
C ALA A 78 -0.56 14.42 -14.76
N GLU A 79 0.59 14.53 -15.44
CA GLU A 79 0.68 14.74 -16.88
C GLU A 79 0.03 13.62 -17.70
N HIS A 80 0.12 12.39 -17.22
CA HIS A 80 -0.49 11.22 -17.86
C HIS A 80 -1.87 10.86 -17.28
N LYS A 81 -2.45 11.71 -16.41
CA LYS A 81 -3.77 11.50 -15.77
C LYS A 81 -3.86 10.20 -14.97
N VAL A 82 -2.74 9.78 -14.39
CA VAL A 82 -2.69 8.61 -13.51
C VAL A 82 -2.97 9.07 -12.09
N ASN A 83 -4.04 8.54 -11.49
CA ASN A 83 -4.45 8.91 -10.15
C ASN A 83 -3.57 8.22 -9.10
N MET A 84 -3.07 8.99 -8.13
CA MET A 84 -2.34 8.47 -6.98
C MET A 84 -3.31 8.26 -5.82
N THR A 85 -3.41 7.01 -5.35
CA THR A 85 -4.36 6.64 -4.29
C THR A 85 -3.73 6.55 -2.91
N ARG A 86 -2.39 6.47 -2.84
CA ARG A 86 -1.65 6.42 -1.57
C ARG A 86 -0.23 6.95 -1.77
N ILE A 87 0.26 7.65 -0.76
CA ILE A 87 1.67 7.96 -0.59
C ILE A 87 2.07 7.79 0.86
N GLU A 88 3.18 7.11 1.10
CA GLU A 88 3.77 6.92 2.42
C GLU A 88 5.27 7.16 2.33
N SER A 89 5.78 8.08 3.14
CA SER A 89 7.21 8.34 3.24
C SER A 89 7.84 7.53 4.36
N ARG A 90 9.03 6.98 4.11
CA ARG A 90 9.85 6.32 5.13
C ARG A 90 11.30 6.78 5.01
N PRO A 91 12.01 6.95 6.15
CA PRO A 91 13.45 7.22 6.12
C PRO A 91 14.18 6.12 5.36
N SER A 92 15.11 6.51 4.49
CA SER A 92 15.99 5.57 3.80
C SER A 92 16.97 4.95 4.80
N ARG A 93 17.11 3.62 4.77
CA ARG A 93 18.16 2.93 5.55
C ARG A 93 19.54 3.01 4.91
N LEU A 94 19.62 3.43 3.65
CA LEU A 94 20.88 3.46 2.87
C LEU A 94 21.61 4.81 2.97
N ARG A 95 20.87 5.89 3.20
CA ARG A 95 21.44 7.24 3.31
C ARG A 95 20.72 8.02 4.40
N LYS A 96 21.48 8.65 5.31
CA LYS A 96 20.93 9.57 6.32
C LYS A 96 20.21 10.72 5.62
N TRP A 97 19.06 11.13 6.18
CA TRP A 97 18.25 12.27 5.72
C TRP A 97 17.64 12.13 4.31
N HIS A 98 17.58 10.90 3.77
CA HIS A 98 16.86 10.63 2.52
C HIS A 98 15.57 9.86 2.81
N TYR A 99 14.53 10.17 2.03
CA TYR A 99 13.25 9.48 2.09
C TYR A 99 13.04 8.58 0.89
N VAL A 100 12.37 7.47 1.13
CA VAL A 100 11.77 6.64 0.09
C VAL A 100 10.25 6.75 0.21
N PHE A 101 9.59 6.74 -0.93
CA PHE A 101 8.13 6.89 -1.02
C PHE A 101 7.53 5.59 -1.55
N PHE A 102 6.62 5.03 -0.78
CA PHE A 102 5.72 3.98 -1.25
C PHE A 102 4.50 4.67 -1.84
N VAL A 103 4.25 4.45 -3.12
CA VAL A 103 3.18 5.11 -3.87
C VAL A 103 2.31 4.05 -4.52
N ASP A 104 0.99 4.14 -4.33
CA ASP A 104 0.03 3.34 -5.07
C ASP A 104 -0.70 4.24 -6.08
N VAL A 105 -0.80 3.78 -7.31
CA VAL A 105 -1.53 4.45 -8.39
C VAL A 105 -2.62 3.55 -8.94
N ASP A 106 -3.67 4.15 -9.50
CA ASP A 106 -4.71 3.43 -10.24
C ASP A 106 -4.17 2.98 -11.61
N GLY A 107 -4.59 1.80 -12.03
CA GLY A 107 -4.26 1.16 -13.29
C GLY A 107 -3.08 0.20 -13.23
N HIS A 108 -3.01 -0.67 -14.24
CA HIS A 108 -1.94 -1.66 -14.40
C HIS A 108 -0.71 -1.03 -15.07
N ALA A 109 0.50 -1.49 -14.70
CA ALA A 109 1.75 -0.98 -15.26
C ALA A 109 1.85 -1.12 -16.79
N ASP A 110 1.17 -2.09 -17.38
CA ASP A 110 1.13 -2.34 -18.84
C ASP A 110 0.08 -1.48 -19.57
N GLU A 111 -0.79 -0.79 -18.85
CA GLU A 111 -1.74 0.14 -19.46
C GLU A 111 -1.01 1.38 -19.98
N LYS A 112 -1.36 1.83 -21.17
CA LYS A 112 -0.65 2.89 -21.88
C LYS A 112 -0.40 4.17 -21.04
N PRO A 113 -1.40 4.75 -20.33
CA PRO A 113 -1.17 5.96 -19.53
C PRO A 113 -0.18 5.69 -18.39
N VAL A 114 -0.35 4.56 -17.68
CA VAL A 114 0.50 4.17 -16.55
C VAL A 114 1.92 3.89 -17.04
N ALA A 115 2.08 3.09 -18.10
CA ALA A 115 3.39 2.77 -18.67
C ALA A 115 4.18 4.03 -19.08
N GLN A 116 3.51 5.02 -19.68
CA GLN A 116 4.13 6.29 -20.06
C GLN A 116 4.57 7.11 -18.84
N ALA A 117 3.70 7.19 -17.81
CA ALA A 117 4.04 7.85 -16.56
C ALA A 117 5.23 7.19 -15.87
N LEU A 118 5.22 5.85 -15.77
CA LEU A 118 6.30 5.06 -15.17
C LEU A 118 7.63 5.21 -15.91
N ALA A 119 7.60 5.27 -17.24
CA ALA A 119 8.80 5.51 -18.07
C ALA A 119 9.44 6.89 -17.78
N ARG A 120 8.62 7.92 -17.53
CA ARG A 120 9.13 9.25 -17.11
C ARG A 120 9.63 9.24 -15.68
N LEU A 121 8.86 8.69 -14.75
CA LEU A 121 9.28 8.53 -13.35
C LEU A 121 10.63 7.85 -13.22
N LYS A 122 10.86 6.78 -13.99
CA LYS A 122 12.12 6.03 -14.00
C LYS A 122 13.33 6.90 -14.38
N ARG A 123 13.15 7.91 -15.23
CA ARG A 123 14.23 8.84 -15.65
C ARG A 123 14.52 9.92 -14.62
N GLU A 124 13.52 10.31 -13.84
CA GLU A 124 13.60 11.43 -12.89
C GLU A 124 13.92 10.97 -11.46
N ALA A 125 13.65 9.71 -11.15
CA ALA A 125 13.86 9.13 -9.82
C ALA A 125 15.30 8.68 -9.58
N GLY A 126 15.80 8.85 -8.36
CA GLY A 126 17.06 8.25 -7.89
C GLY A 126 16.92 6.76 -7.56
N LEU A 127 15.75 6.38 -7.04
CA LEU A 127 15.31 5.01 -6.89
C LEU A 127 13.95 4.87 -7.56
N PHE A 128 13.79 3.85 -8.39
CA PHE A 128 12.54 3.49 -9.02
C PHE A 128 12.36 1.97 -9.01
N ARG A 129 11.29 1.50 -8.41
CA ARG A 129 10.87 0.10 -8.50
C ARG A 129 9.36 0.00 -8.63
N VAL A 130 8.89 -0.79 -9.57
CA VAL A 130 7.52 -1.31 -9.58
C VAL A 130 7.52 -2.53 -8.65
N LEU A 131 6.73 -2.46 -7.59
CA LEU A 131 6.59 -3.56 -6.63
C LEU A 131 5.61 -4.61 -7.13
N GLY A 132 4.62 -4.19 -7.93
CA GLY A 132 3.65 -5.06 -8.56
C GLY A 132 2.41 -4.29 -9.03
N SER A 133 1.71 -4.88 -10.02
CA SER A 133 0.36 -4.50 -10.40
C SER A 133 -0.59 -5.65 -10.06
N TYR A 134 -1.76 -5.32 -9.52
CA TYR A 134 -2.71 -6.29 -9.00
C TYR A 134 -4.13 -5.72 -9.00
N PRO A 135 -5.18 -6.57 -9.09
CA PRO A 135 -6.57 -6.14 -9.01
C PRO A 135 -6.85 -5.39 -7.71
N LYS A 136 -7.70 -4.37 -7.77
CA LYS A 136 -8.22 -3.71 -6.57
C LYS A 136 -9.03 -4.68 -5.73
N ALA A 137 -8.96 -4.54 -4.41
CA ALA A 137 -9.82 -5.30 -3.51
C ALA A 137 -11.29 -4.91 -3.74
N ILE A 138 -12.16 -5.91 -3.78
CA ILE A 138 -13.61 -5.73 -3.67
C ILE A 138 -13.89 -5.50 -2.19
N LEU A 139 -14.34 -4.31 -1.83
CA LEU A 139 -14.76 -3.93 -0.47
C LEU A 139 -16.26 -4.06 -0.35
#